data_1072429797e499b4736c05ed9991c23d
#
_entry.id   1072429797e499b4736c05ed9991c23d
#
_cell.length_a   1.000
_cell.length_b   1.000
_cell.length_c   1.000
_cell.angle_alpha   90.00
_cell.angle_beta   90.00
_cell.angle_gamma   90.00
#
_symmetry.space_group_name_H-M   'P 1'
#
loop_
_entity.id
_entity.type
_entity.pdbx_description
1 polymer ?
#
loop_
_entity_poly.entity_id
_entity_poly.type
_entity_poly.pdbx_seq_one_letter_code
_entity_poly.pdbx_strand_id
1 'polypeptide(L)'
;WQYVSTIENAADEHGLLHSCEPHAIQLPGGKILVHLRMQRGGEHRVFTLYQSESLDGGKTFSPPHPLLGALGGAPAHLLLHSSGTLLSVYGHREAPYGIRAMFSRDGGNTWDADYVLDAEGPSGDLGYPATVERRDGSLLTVYYENNGGQSRILQKIWRLPE
;
A
#
# COMPACT_ATOMS: atom_id res chain seq x y z
N TRP A 1 -8.78 -5.68 -25.74
CA TRP A 1 -8.29 -4.68 -24.78
C TRP A 1 -8.87 -3.32 -25.13
N GLN A 2 -9.34 -2.59 -24.13
CA GLN A 2 -9.86 -1.24 -24.28
C GLN A 2 -9.24 -0.34 -23.21
N TYR A 3 -8.67 0.80 -23.64
CA TYR A 3 -8.31 1.87 -22.73
C TYR A 3 -9.59 2.51 -22.18
N VAL A 4 -9.64 2.77 -20.88
CA VAL A 4 -10.84 3.33 -20.22
C VAL A 4 -10.57 4.73 -19.71
N SER A 5 -9.55 4.90 -18.84
CA SER A 5 -9.26 6.19 -18.18
C SER A 5 -7.84 6.25 -17.65
N THR A 6 -7.42 7.44 -17.21
CA THR A 6 -6.16 7.69 -16.50
C THR A 6 -6.46 8.16 -15.07
N ILE A 7 -5.66 7.71 -14.11
CA ILE A 7 -5.55 8.34 -12.80
C ILE A 7 -4.45 9.39 -12.89
N GLU A 8 -4.79 10.65 -12.72
CA GLU A 8 -3.84 11.75 -12.84
C GLU A 8 -2.81 11.74 -11.70
N ASN A 9 -1.63 12.28 -11.96
CA ASN A 9 -0.62 12.44 -10.91
C ASN A 9 -1.05 13.49 -9.89
N ALA A 10 -0.69 13.26 -8.62
CA ALA A 10 -0.83 14.28 -7.58
C ALA A 10 0.30 15.31 -7.66
N ALA A 11 0.06 16.48 -7.07
CA ALA A 11 1.05 17.51 -6.83
C ALA A 11 0.90 18.06 -5.41
N ASP A 12 1.99 18.53 -4.85
CA ASP A 12 2.03 19.29 -3.61
C ASP A 12 2.62 20.70 -3.85
N GLU A 13 2.88 21.46 -2.79
CA GLU A 13 3.48 22.80 -2.87
C GLU A 13 4.88 22.83 -3.48
N HIS A 14 5.56 21.69 -3.58
CA HIS A 14 6.88 21.52 -4.17
C HIS A 14 6.84 20.92 -5.59
N GLY A 15 5.66 20.76 -6.18
CA GLY A 15 5.45 20.34 -7.56
C GLY A 15 4.91 18.92 -7.72
N LEU A 16 5.08 18.40 -8.93
CA LEU A 16 4.48 17.12 -9.34
C LEU A 16 5.13 15.93 -8.62
N LEU A 17 4.28 14.98 -8.23
CA LEU A 17 4.68 13.66 -7.75
C LEU A 17 4.58 12.64 -8.89
N HIS A 18 5.50 11.69 -8.92
CA HIS A 18 5.46 10.58 -9.88
C HIS A 18 4.76 9.38 -9.27
N SER A 19 3.70 8.90 -9.95
CA SER A 19 2.96 7.70 -9.56
C SER A 19 3.54 6.46 -10.24
N CYS A 20 3.59 5.36 -9.49
CA CYS A 20 3.95 4.04 -10.00
C CYS A 20 3.42 2.93 -9.09
N GLU A 21 3.62 1.67 -9.51
CA GLU A 21 3.35 0.46 -8.73
C GLU A 21 1.93 0.46 -8.10
N PRO A 22 0.87 0.58 -8.92
CA PRO A 22 -0.49 0.60 -8.42
C PRO A 22 -0.93 -0.80 -7.97
N HIS A 23 -1.75 -0.85 -6.94
CA HIS A 23 -2.54 -2.04 -6.60
C HIS A 23 -4.00 -1.66 -6.44
N ALA A 24 -4.90 -2.41 -7.07
CA ALA A 24 -6.33 -2.12 -7.09
C ALA A 24 -7.14 -3.25 -6.46
N ILE A 25 -8.26 -2.91 -5.84
CA ILE A 25 -9.26 -3.84 -5.36
C ILE A 25 -10.65 -3.30 -5.62
N GLN A 26 -11.57 -4.17 -6.03
CA GLN A 26 -12.99 -3.85 -6.07
C GLN A 26 -13.67 -4.37 -4.82
N LEU A 27 -14.38 -3.48 -4.13
CA LEU A 27 -15.14 -3.81 -2.93
C LEU A 27 -16.56 -4.31 -3.26
N PRO A 28 -17.22 -5.05 -2.35
CA PRO A 28 -18.64 -5.30 -2.44
C PRO A 28 -19.41 -3.98 -2.60
N GLY A 29 -20.29 -3.90 -3.59
CA GLY A 29 -20.97 -2.65 -3.95
C GLY A 29 -20.34 -1.89 -5.12
N GLY A 30 -19.19 -2.37 -5.64
CA GLY A 30 -18.62 -1.90 -6.90
C GLY A 30 -17.61 -0.77 -6.80
N LYS A 31 -17.40 -0.16 -5.62
CA LYS A 31 -16.30 0.83 -5.41
C LYS A 31 -14.96 0.18 -5.71
N ILE A 32 -14.14 0.84 -6.52
CA ILE A 32 -12.76 0.43 -6.79
C ILE A 32 -11.84 1.37 -6.03
N LEU A 33 -10.91 0.80 -5.27
CA LEU A 33 -9.82 1.51 -4.61
C LEU A 33 -8.52 1.20 -5.32
N VAL A 34 -7.68 2.22 -5.47
CA VAL A 34 -6.32 2.08 -5.99
C VAL A 34 -5.35 2.73 -5.02
N HIS A 35 -4.39 1.96 -4.53
CA HIS A 35 -3.24 2.49 -3.81
C HIS A 35 -2.09 2.67 -4.80
N LEU A 36 -1.48 3.84 -4.74
CA LEU A 36 -0.42 4.27 -5.63
C LEU A 36 0.82 4.62 -4.82
N ARG A 37 1.98 4.12 -5.25
CA ARG A 37 3.23 4.71 -4.78
C ARG A 37 3.39 6.08 -5.41
N MET A 38 3.54 7.10 -4.57
CA MET A 38 3.92 8.45 -4.98
C MET A 38 5.34 8.74 -4.54
N GLN A 39 6.12 9.31 -5.45
CA GLN A 39 7.52 9.59 -5.16
C GLN A 39 8.02 10.88 -5.80
N ARG A 40 8.98 11.50 -5.13
CA ARG A 40 9.85 12.58 -5.60
C ARG A 40 11.17 12.47 -4.87
N GLY A 41 12.28 12.67 -5.59
CA GLY A 41 13.62 12.74 -5.02
C GLY A 41 14.01 14.14 -4.59
N GLY A 42 15.25 14.30 -4.11
CA GLY A 42 15.84 15.60 -3.76
C GLY A 42 15.48 16.09 -2.36
N GLU A 43 15.53 17.41 -2.14
CA GLU A 43 15.35 18.06 -0.84
C GLU A 43 13.97 17.80 -0.24
N HIS A 44 12.93 17.84 -1.08
CA HIS A 44 11.53 17.58 -0.67
C HIS A 44 11.13 16.15 -1.05
N ARG A 45 11.89 15.18 -0.56
CA ARG A 45 11.71 13.76 -0.86
C ARG A 45 10.35 13.27 -0.40
N VAL A 46 9.66 12.56 -1.30
CA VAL A 46 8.42 11.84 -1.04
C VAL A 46 8.59 10.38 -1.44
N PHE A 47 8.14 9.46 -0.61
CA PHE A 47 8.07 8.03 -0.87
C PHE A 47 6.93 7.45 -0.03
N THR A 48 5.71 7.44 -0.56
CA THR A 48 4.53 7.16 0.26
C THR A 48 3.37 6.62 -0.57
N LEU A 49 2.28 6.27 0.12
CA LEU A 49 1.04 5.80 -0.49
C LEU A 49 0.01 6.92 -0.61
N TYR A 50 -0.62 6.95 -1.76
CA TYR A 50 -1.82 7.71 -2.07
C TYR A 50 -2.95 6.78 -2.45
N GLN A 51 -4.18 7.23 -2.26
CA GLN A 51 -5.39 6.53 -2.66
C GLN A 51 -6.15 7.32 -3.71
N SER A 52 -6.73 6.61 -4.66
CA SER A 52 -7.71 7.10 -5.61
C SER A 52 -8.85 6.11 -5.70
N GLU A 53 -10.07 6.61 -5.97
CA GLU A 53 -11.28 5.78 -5.99
C GLU A 53 -12.09 5.99 -7.25
N SER A 54 -12.80 4.93 -7.64
CA SER A 54 -13.82 4.97 -8.68
C SER A 54 -15.14 4.40 -8.16
N LEU A 55 -16.25 5.10 -8.48
CA LEU A 55 -17.63 4.68 -8.16
C LEU A 55 -18.42 4.27 -9.40
N ASP A 56 -17.81 4.30 -10.57
CA ASP A 56 -18.47 4.10 -11.87
C ASP A 56 -17.84 2.97 -12.71
N GLY A 57 -17.20 2.01 -12.01
CA GLY A 57 -16.58 0.85 -12.65
C GLY A 57 -15.26 1.16 -13.36
N GLY A 58 -14.52 2.17 -12.89
CA GLY A 58 -13.21 2.53 -13.41
C GLY A 58 -13.25 3.52 -14.60
N LYS A 59 -14.41 4.11 -14.89
CA LYS A 59 -14.53 5.09 -15.96
C LYS A 59 -13.91 6.43 -15.56
N THR A 60 -14.09 6.81 -14.30
CA THR A 60 -13.44 7.98 -13.70
C THR A 60 -12.86 7.64 -12.34
N PHE A 61 -11.84 8.39 -11.93
CA PHE A 61 -11.16 8.25 -10.64
C PHE A 61 -11.06 9.60 -9.94
N SER A 62 -11.15 9.58 -8.62
CA SER A 62 -10.88 10.76 -7.80
C SER A 62 -9.41 11.20 -7.93
N PRO A 63 -9.10 12.49 -7.72
CA PRO A 63 -7.71 12.92 -7.54
C PRO A 63 -7.05 12.11 -6.43
N PRO A 64 -5.81 11.61 -6.63
CA PRO A 64 -5.11 10.88 -5.59
C PRO A 64 -4.86 11.75 -4.36
N HIS A 65 -5.09 11.22 -3.17
CA HIS A 65 -4.86 11.88 -1.89
C HIS A 65 -3.94 11.05 -0.98
N PRO A 66 -3.13 11.67 -0.12
CA PRO A 66 -2.17 10.97 0.71
C PRO A 66 -2.86 10.12 1.80
N LEU A 67 -2.30 8.95 2.05
CA LEU A 67 -2.72 8.06 3.16
C LEU A 67 -1.76 8.13 4.34
N LEU A 68 -0.50 8.40 4.08
CA LEU A 68 0.59 8.39 5.04
C LEU A 68 1.40 9.69 4.92
N GLY A 69 2.29 9.94 5.88
CA GLY A 69 3.27 11.03 5.77
C GLY A 69 4.22 10.87 4.58
N ALA A 70 5.00 11.90 4.28
CA ALA A 70 5.83 11.99 3.08
C ALA A 70 6.80 10.81 2.85
N LEU A 71 7.25 10.16 3.92
CA LEU A 71 8.13 9.00 3.90
C LEU A 71 7.47 7.76 4.53
N GLY A 72 6.15 7.65 4.42
CA GLY A 72 5.36 6.59 5.05
C GLY A 72 5.61 5.18 4.53
N GLY A 73 6.13 5.06 3.31
CA GLY A 73 6.45 3.78 2.68
C GLY A 73 5.54 3.41 1.53
N ALA A 74 6.00 2.48 0.70
CA ALA A 74 5.35 1.92 -0.48
C ALA A 74 6.20 0.75 -1.06
N PRO A 75 5.74 0.01 -2.09
CA PRO A 75 4.37 -0.08 -2.58
C PRO A 75 3.48 -0.91 -1.66
N ALA A 76 2.18 -0.92 -1.94
CA ALA A 76 1.20 -1.63 -1.16
C ALA A 76 0.54 -2.80 -1.88
N HIS A 77 0.01 -3.73 -1.09
CA HIS A 77 -0.91 -4.77 -1.50
C HIS A 77 -2.22 -4.64 -0.72
N LEU A 78 -3.33 -4.49 -1.43
CA LEU A 78 -4.69 -4.41 -0.87
C LEU A 78 -5.31 -5.80 -0.77
N LEU A 79 -6.00 -6.09 0.34
CA LEU A 79 -6.78 -7.30 0.54
C LEU A 79 -8.05 -6.98 1.33
N LEU A 80 -9.19 -7.52 0.92
CA LEU A 80 -10.40 -7.53 1.72
C LEU A 80 -10.47 -8.87 2.47
N HIS A 81 -10.32 -8.82 3.78
CA HIS A 81 -10.43 -9.96 4.66
C HIS A 81 -11.88 -10.41 4.82
N SER A 82 -12.11 -11.69 5.08
CA SER A 82 -13.45 -12.29 5.26
C SER A 82 -14.27 -11.67 6.38
N SER A 83 -13.64 -11.01 7.35
CA SER A 83 -14.31 -10.20 8.38
C SER A 83 -14.92 -8.90 7.86
N GLY A 84 -14.66 -8.53 6.60
CA GLY A 84 -15.04 -7.24 6.03
C GLY A 84 -14.00 -6.12 6.25
N THR A 85 -12.92 -6.39 6.99
CA THR A 85 -11.81 -5.42 7.14
C THR A 85 -10.98 -5.36 5.86
N LEU A 86 -10.84 -4.18 5.31
CA LEU A 86 -9.91 -3.91 4.22
C LEU A 86 -8.53 -3.64 4.81
N LEU A 87 -7.50 -4.26 4.26
CA LEU A 87 -6.13 -4.05 4.69
C LEU A 87 -5.23 -3.68 3.52
N SER A 88 -4.20 -2.90 3.83
CA SER A 88 -3.14 -2.54 2.93
C SER A 88 -1.81 -2.82 3.63
N VAL A 89 -1.00 -3.69 3.04
CA VAL A 89 0.33 -4.04 3.55
C VAL A 89 1.38 -3.40 2.66
N TYR A 90 2.39 -2.77 3.25
CA TYR A 90 3.37 -1.98 2.50
C TYR A 90 4.78 -2.06 3.09
N GLY A 91 5.78 -1.78 2.24
CA GLY A 91 7.18 -1.68 2.67
C GLY A 91 7.48 -0.33 3.31
N HIS A 92 8.05 -0.33 4.52
CA HIS A 92 8.54 0.87 5.20
C HIS A 92 10.05 0.97 5.02
N ARG A 93 10.48 1.96 4.21
CA ARG A 93 11.88 2.08 3.75
C ARG A 93 12.68 3.18 4.46
N GLU A 94 12.18 3.68 5.59
CA GLU A 94 12.90 4.50 6.56
C GLU A 94 13.16 3.66 7.82
N ALA A 95 14.20 4.01 8.59
CA ALA A 95 14.50 3.29 9.83
C ALA A 95 13.40 3.54 10.90
N PRO A 96 12.94 2.51 11.61
CA PRO A 96 13.27 1.10 11.47
C PRO A 96 12.62 0.47 10.24
N TYR A 97 13.47 -0.11 9.38
CA TYR A 97 13.06 -0.71 8.10
C TYR A 97 12.20 -1.95 8.30
N GLY A 98 11.22 -2.17 7.44
CA GLY A 98 10.40 -3.37 7.54
C GLY A 98 9.10 -3.33 6.78
N ILE A 99 8.12 -4.08 7.27
CA ILE A 99 6.78 -4.20 6.69
C ILE A 99 5.76 -3.66 7.67
N ARG A 100 4.85 -2.85 7.16
CA ARG A 100 3.73 -2.27 7.89
C ARG A 100 2.41 -2.67 7.28
N ALA A 101 1.35 -2.52 8.07
CA ALA A 101 -0.03 -2.64 7.59
C ALA A 101 -0.87 -1.47 8.08
N MET A 102 -1.95 -1.20 7.37
CA MET A 102 -3.03 -0.32 7.78
C MET A 102 -4.37 -0.97 7.48
N PHE A 103 -5.39 -0.60 8.26
CA PHE A 103 -6.71 -1.21 8.22
C PHE A 103 -7.80 -0.17 8.03
N SER A 104 -8.83 -0.55 7.27
CA SER A 104 -10.06 0.22 7.14
C SER A 104 -11.26 -0.68 7.42
N ARG A 105 -12.19 -0.18 8.22
CA ARG A 105 -13.47 -0.84 8.54
C ARG A 105 -14.66 -0.15 7.89
N ASP A 106 -14.42 0.89 7.08
CA ASP A 106 -15.42 1.74 6.44
C ASP A 106 -15.24 1.81 4.91
N GLY A 107 -14.66 0.76 4.32
CA GLY A 107 -14.48 0.65 2.88
C GLY A 107 -13.46 1.60 2.30
N GLY A 108 -12.40 1.90 3.04
CA GLY A 108 -11.28 2.73 2.60
C GLY A 108 -11.48 4.23 2.77
N ASN A 109 -12.50 4.67 3.53
CA ASN A 109 -12.69 6.10 3.79
C ASN A 109 -11.75 6.60 4.89
N THR A 110 -11.49 5.77 5.90
CA THR A 110 -10.48 6.04 6.94
C THR A 110 -9.56 4.84 7.12
N TRP A 111 -8.33 5.10 7.56
CA TRP A 111 -7.30 4.09 7.75
C TRP A 111 -6.64 4.22 9.12
N ASP A 112 -6.58 3.10 9.85
CA ASP A 112 -5.75 2.95 11.03
C ASP A 112 -4.38 2.45 10.57
N ALA A 113 -3.37 3.31 10.66
CA ALA A 113 -2.06 3.11 10.03
C ALA A 113 -0.98 2.64 11.01
N ASP A 114 0.18 2.28 10.45
CA ASP A 114 1.44 1.98 11.15
C ASP A 114 1.44 0.72 12.03
N TYR A 115 0.60 -0.25 11.72
CA TYR A 115 0.71 -1.57 12.35
C TYR A 115 1.99 -2.27 11.89
N VAL A 116 2.89 -2.55 12.82
CA VAL A 116 4.22 -3.12 12.54
C VAL A 116 4.12 -4.62 12.37
N LEU A 117 4.39 -5.12 11.18
CA LEU A 117 4.56 -6.56 10.91
C LEU A 117 6.03 -6.99 11.03
N ASP A 118 6.93 -6.12 10.60
CA ASP A 118 8.37 -6.30 10.69
C ASP A 118 9.06 -4.96 10.90
N ALA A 119 10.08 -4.91 11.75
CA ALA A 119 10.92 -3.74 12.00
C ALA A 119 12.42 -4.11 12.08
N GLU A 120 12.78 -5.30 11.58
CA GLU A 120 14.14 -5.85 11.66
C GLU A 120 14.84 -5.88 10.29
N GLY A 121 14.30 -5.16 9.31
CA GLY A 121 14.89 -5.08 7.97
C GLY A 121 16.32 -4.52 8.01
N PRO A 122 17.27 -5.13 7.30
CA PRO A 122 18.68 -4.72 7.33
C PRO A 122 18.95 -3.42 6.58
N SER A 123 18.05 -3.02 5.69
CA SER A 123 18.16 -1.82 4.87
C SER A 123 16.80 -1.39 4.31
N GLY A 124 16.74 -0.23 3.65
CA GLY A 124 15.55 0.23 2.93
C GLY A 124 15.29 -0.49 1.60
N ASP A 125 16.15 -1.41 1.18
CA ASP A 125 15.93 -2.25 -0.01
C ASP A 125 15.12 -3.50 0.37
N LEU A 126 13.84 -3.29 0.56
CA LEU A 126 12.85 -4.30 0.97
C LEU A 126 11.46 -3.91 0.51
N GLY A 127 10.49 -4.82 0.66
CA GLY A 127 9.08 -4.54 0.46
C GLY A 127 8.41 -5.46 -0.55
N TYR A 128 7.57 -4.88 -1.40
CA TYR A 128 6.71 -5.58 -2.36
C TYR A 128 5.94 -6.72 -1.69
N PRO A 129 5.23 -6.43 -0.59
CA PRO A 129 4.47 -7.46 0.10
C PRO A 129 3.34 -7.98 -0.78
N ALA A 130 3.07 -9.28 -0.65
CA ALA A 130 1.86 -9.91 -1.15
C ALA A 130 1.23 -10.70 0.01
N THR A 131 -0.06 -10.48 0.25
CA THR A 131 -0.77 -11.02 1.41
C THR A 131 -1.96 -11.84 0.96
N VAL A 132 -2.16 -12.98 1.58
CA VAL A 132 -3.34 -13.82 1.38
C VAL A 132 -3.97 -14.16 2.74
N GLU A 133 -5.29 -14.29 2.75
CA GLU A 133 -6.03 -14.86 3.87
C GLU A 133 -5.98 -16.38 3.77
N ARG A 134 -5.66 -17.02 4.88
CA ARG A 134 -5.65 -18.46 5.02
C ARG A 134 -7.04 -18.96 5.46
N ARG A 135 -7.28 -20.26 5.29
CA ARG A 135 -8.57 -20.89 5.64
C ARG A 135 -8.98 -20.72 7.11
N ASP A 136 -7.99 -20.52 8.00
CA ASP A 136 -8.20 -20.31 9.44
C ASP A 136 -8.37 -18.83 9.82
N GLY A 137 -8.51 -17.94 8.83
CA GLY A 137 -8.64 -16.50 9.02
C GLY A 137 -7.32 -15.80 9.40
N SER A 138 -6.20 -16.51 9.46
CA SER A 138 -4.90 -15.86 9.59
C SER A 138 -4.42 -15.33 8.23
N LEU A 139 -3.49 -14.40 8.27
CA LEU A 139 -2.89 -13.76 7.11
C LEU A 139 -1.47 -14.29 6.91
N LEU A 140 -1.11 -14.61 5.66
CA LEU A 140 0.26 -14.90 5.26
C LEU A 140 0.73 -13.77 4.36
N THR A 141 1.78 -13.07 4.76
CA THR A 141 2.45 -12.04 3.96
C THR A 141 3.82 -12.54 3.55
N VAL A 142 4.12 -12.47 2.25
CA VAL A 142 5.45 -12.68 1.69
C VAL A 142 6.01 -11.37 1.19
N TYR A 143 7.31 -11.15 1.34
CA TYR A 143 7.99 -9.93 0.92
C TYR A 143 9.48 -10.20 0.71
N TYR A 144 10.19 -9.29 0.05
CA TYR A 144 11.62 -9.41 -0.08
C TYR A 144 12.37 -8.44 0.84
N GLU A 145 13.59 -8.78 1.17
CA GLU A 145 14.60 -7.88 1.72
C GLU A 145 15.98 -8.14 1.09
N ASN A 146 16.81 -7.13 1.06
CA ASN A 146 18.21 -7.23 0.63
C ASN A 146 19.15 -7.02 1.83
N ASN A 147 19.98 -8.00 2.09
CA ASN A 147 21.01 -7.96 3.13
C ASN A 147 22.40 -8.09 2.49
N GLY A 148 23.11 -6.97 2.40
CA GLY A 148 24.48 -6.97 1.87
C GLY A 148 24.62 -7.47 0.42
N GLY A 149 23.62 -7.18 -0.44
CA GLY A 149 23.60 -7.60 -1.84
C GLY A 149 22.95 -8.96 -2.09
N GLN A 150 22.47 -9.63 -1.04
CA GLN A 150 21.70 -10.88 -1.16
C GLN A 150 20.24 -10.63 -0.89
N SER A 151 19.40 -10.79 -1.92
CA SER A 151 17.95 -10.73 -1.78
C SER A 151 17.39 -12.04 -1.23
N ARG A 152 16.44 -11.94 -0.30
CA ARG A 152 15.73 -13.05 0.31
C ARG A 152 14.23 -12.81 0.24
N ILE A 153 13.45 -13.90 0.15
CA ILE A 153 12.00 -13.86 0.32
C ILE A 153 11.68 -14.35 1.72
N LEU A 154 11.02 -13.50 2.46
CA LEU A 154 10.56 -13.79 3.82
C LEU A 154 9.04 -13.97 3.83
N GLN A 155 8.55 -14.60 4.89
CA GLN A 155 7.12 -14.76 5.12
C GLN A 155 6.80 -14.56 6.59
N LYS A 156 5.65 -13.96 6.85
CA LYS A 156 5.08 -13.83 8.21
C LYS A 156 3.63 -14.28 8.23
N ILE A 157 3.25 -15.02 9.27
CA ILE A 157 1.86 -15.37 9.56
C ILE A 157 1.42 -14.49 10.74
N TRP A 158 0.27 -13.86 10.60
CA TRP A 158 -0.26 -12.92 11.58
C TRP A 158 -1.79 -12.89 11.55
N ARG A 159 -2.40 -12.16 12.47
CA ARG A 159 -3.86 -11.97 12.54
C ARG A 159 -4.18 -10.49 12.60
N LEU A 160 -5.38 -10.14 12.16
CA LEU A 160 -5.89 -8.78 12.35
C LEU A 160 -5.87 -8.43 13.84
N PRO A 161 -5.49 -7.22 14.22
CA PRO A 161 -5.66 -6.73 15.59
C PRO A 161 -7.15 -6.66 15.91
N GLU A 162 -7.47 -6.91 17.19
CA GLU A 162 -8.83 -6.82 17.72
C GLU A 162 -9.37 -5.39 17.72
#